data_e0be82b9e1b8d9f8b50ae488bbccaa28
#
_entry.id   e0be82b9e1b8d9f8b50ae488bbccaa28
#
_cell.length_a   1.000
_cell.length_b   1.000
_cell.length_c   1.000
_cell.angle_alpha   90.00
_cell.angle_beta   90.00
_cell.angle_gamma   90.00
#
_symmetry.space_group_name_H-M   'P 1'
#
loop_
_entity.id
_entity.type
_entity.pdbx_description
1 polymer ?
#
loop_
_entity_poly.entity_id
_entity_poly.type
_entity_poly.pdbx_seq_one_letter_code
_entity_poly.pdbx_strand_id
1 'polypeptide(L)'
;MAEAAKSPPQASPGLISSQLVKVYIVALVLVILAELIGFVRWTPIEKITILLVPFVHTIWLAVLFAPQAAGRWVKVYTISDSAWAAGIILTATYPLMVRYGTLVGPNVPKLLQAGFALILQEAGNNWGAIVIAMPIAILLGLRREVIGACYSVAREPNLSLIADIYGLDSPEGRGVIGTYITGTVLGTAFFSIIGSVFALTAPAIFHPLALAMALGIGSASMMTAGAATLGEALPQWKDQILAFAAASNLITGITGLYASWLIGLPFAEWIYRIMGKKKEPGAKTFSLTQKQERPKINLGWTCFHLVLICILTLIGNWVATKVDPVTALPGMLFILVICVIGVLLARYVPIYIPTIAYVGTISLVLTMPGMPYSKEILAAVGKVNFLALATPIIAFTSLSIAKDLDAFRKQGWRIVVAALITLFAVFFSAVIIAEVCLRIQGFPR
;
A
#
# COMPACT_ATOMS: atom_id res chain seq x y z
N MET A 1 24.57 -0.83 15.66
CA MET A 1 23.52 -1.15 14.65
C MET A 1 22.09 -1.23 15.24
N ALA A 2 21.89 -0.92 16.52
CA ALA A 2 20.59 -0.97 17.21
C ALA A 2 19.81 0.36 17.19
N GLU A 3 20.20 1.34 16.37
CA GLU A 3 19.61 2.68 16.39
C GLU A 3 18.55 2.93 15.30
N ALA A 4 18.41 2.01 14.35
CA ALA A 4 17.47 2.15 13.21
C ALA A 4 16.02 1.73 13.53
N ALA A 5 15.76 1.16 14.71
CA ALA A 5 14.42 0.70 15.10
C ALA A 5 13.80 1.51 16.25
N LYS A 6 14.30 2.72 16.54
CA LYS A 6 13.58 3.60 17.43
C LYS A 6 12.30 4.04 16.72
N SER A 7 11.15 3.65 17.30
CA SER A 7 9.84 4.22 17.01
C SER A 7 9.98 5.71 16.77
N PRO A 8 9.22 6.30 15.82
CA PRO A 8 9.25 7.74 15.58
C PRO A 8 9.10 8.44 16.93
N PRO A 9 9.85 9.52 17.20
CA PRO A 9 9.77 10.20 18.48
C PRO A 9 8.30 10.50 18.76
N GLN A 10 7.77 9.91 19.83
CA GLN A 10 6.45 10.28 20.35
C GLN A 10 6.60 11.75 20.76
N ALA A 11 6.25 12.65 19.84
CA ALA A 11 6.26 14.07 20.13
C ALA A 11 5.34 14.31 21.31
N SER A 12 5.88 14.83 22.39
CA SER A 12 5.10 15.38 23.48
C SER A 12 4.09 16.38 22.89
N PRO A 13 2.82 16.34 23.28
CA PRO A 13 1.80 17.26 22.78
C PRO A 13 2.16 18.68 23.23
N GLY A 14 2.71 19.50 22.37
CA GLY A 14 3.01 20.89 22.74
C GLY A 14 3.79 21.72 21.73
N LEU A 15 4.51 21.17 20.78
CA LEU A 15 5.31 21.99 19.86
C LEU A 15 5.20 21.47 18.42
N ILE A 16 4.65 22.30 17.54
CA ILE A 16 4.84 22.17 16.10
C ILE A 16 6.36 22.30 15.87
N SER A 17 7.05 21.17 15.72
CA SER A 17 8.48 21.20 15.52
C SER A 17 8.78 21.82 14.16
N SER A 18 9.84 22.62 14.04
CA SER A 18 10.28 23.20 12.77
C SER A 18 10.54 22.11 11.71
N GLN A 19 10.90 20.92 12.13
CA GLN A 19 11.06 19.73 11.27
C GLN A 19 9.74 19.27 10.68
N LEU A 20 8.66 19.24 11.46
CA LEU A 20 7.33 18.87 10.98
C LEU A 20 6.84 19.84 9.90
N VAL A 21 6.99 21.16 10.14
CA VAL A 21 6.64 22.20 9.17
C VAL A 21 7.44 21.98 7.88
N LYS A 22 8.74 21.73 7.99
CA LYS A 22 9.61 21.45 6.85
C LYS A 22 9.14 20.22 6.05
N VAL A 23 8.79 19.12 6.72
CA VAL A 23 8.29 17.90 6.07
C VAL A 23 7.03 18.18 5.26
N TYR A 24 6.08 18.95 5.82
CA TYR A 24 4.87 19.35 5.10
C TYR A 24 5.13 20.27 3.93
N ILE A 25 6.06 21.25 4.06
CA ILE A 25 6.46 22.14 2.96
C ILE A 25 7.08 21.32 1.83
N VAL A 26 8.02 20.41 2.14
CA VAL A 26 8.65 19.56 1.13
C VAL A 26 7.62 18.64 0.48
N ALA A 27 6.73 18.04 1.25
CA ALA A 27 5.64 17.23 0.71
C ALA A 27 4.73 18.04 -0.22
N LEU A 28 4.37 19.28 0.15
CA LEU A 28 3.59 20.20 -0.69
C LEU A 28 4.29 20.49 -2.01
N VAL A 29 5.58 20.81 -1.96
CA VAL A 29 6.38 21.06 -3.18
C VAL A 29 6.41 19.84 -4.08
N LEU A 30 6.61 18.64 -3.51
CA LEU A 30 6.58 17.40 -4.27
C LEU A 30 5.22 17.14 -4.91
N VAL A 31 4.14 17.38 -4.17
CA VAL A 31 2.76 17.25 -4.69
C VAL A 31 2.54 18.21 -5.87
N ILE A 32 2.87 19.49 -5.69
CA ILE A 32 2.69 20.51 -6.75
C ILE A 32 3.51 20.13 -7.99
N LEU A 33 4.79 19.81 -7.82
CA LEU A 33 5.65 19.44 -8.94
C LEU A 33 5.16 18.19 -9.66
N ALA A 34 4.74 17.17 -8.92
CA ALA A 34 4.22 15.93 -9.48
C ALA A 34 2.93 16.15 -10.29
N GLU A 35 2.00 16.97 -9.78
CA GLU A 35 0.76 17.29 -10.48
C GLU A 35 0.98 18.21 -11.69
N LEU A 36 2.00 19.08 -11.64
CA LEU A 36 2.41 19.90 -12.79
C LEU A 36 3.07 19.08 -13.90
N ILE A 37 3.89 18.09 -13.56
CA ILE A 37 4.46 17.14 -14.54
C ILE A 37 3.34 16.34 -15.19
N GLY A 38 2.34 15.93 -14.41
CA GLY A 38 1.17 15.24 -14.91
C GLY A 38 1.45 13.81 -15.37
N PHE A 39 0.75 13.37 -16.42
CA PHE A 39 0.90 12.05 -17.01
C PHE A 39 2.04 12.03 -18.02
N VAL A 40 3.00 11.11 -17.83
CA VAL A 40 4.07 10.86 -18.79
C VAL A 40 3.89 9.46 -19.39
N ARG A 41 3.83 9.38 -20.71
CA ARG A 41 3.80 8.12 -21.46
C ARG A 41 5.20 7.82 -21.95
N TRP A 42 5.75 6.70 -21.53
CA TRP A 42 7.04 6.23 -21.97
C TRP A 42 6.87 4.90 -22.70
N THR A 43 7.26 4.88 -23.97
CA THR A 43 7.11 3.72 -24.86
C THR A 43 8.50 3.16 -25.20
N PRO A 44 9.09 2.33 -24.32
CA PRO A 44 10.43 1.77 -24.55
C PRO A 44 10.48 0.77 -25.71
N ILE A 45 9.35 0.16 -26.04
CA ILE A 45 9.17 -0.81 -27.13
C ILE A 45 7.84 -0.48 -27.80
N GLU A 46 7.75 -0.62 -29.13
CA GLU A 46 6.58 -0.22 -29.95
C GLU A 46 5.20 -0.65 -29.42
N LYS A 47 5.13 -1.74 -28.65
CA LYS A 47 3.87 -2.27 -28.10
C LYS A 47 3.72 -2.09 -26.58
N ILE A 48 4.75 -1.58 -25.90
CA ILE A 48 4.73 -1.44 -24.42
C ILE A 48 4.78 0.03 -24.06
N THR A 49 3.65 0.58 -23.65
CA THR A 49 3.56 1.94 -23.09
C THR A 49 3.46 1.86 -21.58
N ILE A 50 4.46 2.39 -20.90
CA ILE A 50 4.46 2.56 -19.44
C ILE A 50 3.85 3.93 -19.14
N LEU A 51 2.76 3.93 -18.42
CA LEU A 51 2.09 5.15 -18.00
C LEU A 51 2.61 5.56 -16.61
N LEU A 52 3.32 6.67 -16.56
CA LEU A 52 3.75 7.28 -15.30
C LEU A 52 2.70 8.31 -14.87
N VAL A 53 1.97 7.99 -13.82
CA VAL A 53 0.94 8.86 -13.24
C VAL A 53 1.59 9.90 -12.31
N PRO A 54 0.92 11.06 -12.02
CA PRO A 54 1.52 12.18 -11.29
C PRO A 54 2.26 11.76 -10.01
N PHE A 55 1.65 10.98 -9.15
CA PHE A 55 2.26 10.61 -7.86
C PHE A 55 3.54 9.76 -7.99
N VAL A 56 3.80 9.08 -9.12
CA VAL A 56 5.05 8.34 -9.34
C VAL A 56 6.23 9.32 -9.43
N HIS A 57 5.99 10.55 -9.89
CA HIS A 57 7.02 11.58 -9.96
C HIS A 57 7.50 12.02 -8.57
N THR A 58 6.64 11.92 -7.54
CA THR A 58 7.09 12.19 -6.16
C THR A 58 8.19 11.24 -5.72
N ILE A 59 8.19 9.97 -6.19
CA ILE A 59 9.20 8.97 -5.85
C ILE A 59 10.57 9.39 -6.40
N TRP A 60 10.61 9.69 -7.71
CA TRP A 60 11.86 10.08 -8.36
C TRP A 60 12.41 11.41 -7.82
N LEU A 61 11.53 12.39 -7.61
CA LEU A 61 11.91 13.68 -7.04
C LEU A 61 12.42 13.52 -5.62
N ALA A 62 11.74 12.76 -4.76
CA ALA A 62 12.20 12.52 -3.40
C ALA A 62 13.54 11.78 -3.36
N VAL A 63 13.72 10.74 -4.19
CA VAL A 63 14.99 10.01 -4.26
C VAL A 63 16.11 10.90 -4.82
N LEU A 64 15.81 11.73 -5.83
CA LEU A 64 16.79 12.67 -6.38
C LEU A 64 17.29 13.66 -5.31
N PHE A 65 16.38 14.22 -4.51
CA PHE A 65 16.70 15.18 -3.46
C PHE A 65 17.01 14.52 -2.10
N ALA A 66 17.11 13.18 -2.06
CA ALA A 66 17.49 12.47 -0.83
C ALA A 66 18.87 12.92 -0.32
N PRO A 67 19.10 12.93 1.00
CA PRO A 67 20.39 13.30 1.61
C PRO A 67 21.58 12.49 1.07
N GLN A 68 21.30 11.26 0.59
CA GLN A 68 22.30 10.35 0.00
C GLN A 68 22.54 10.57 -1.51
N ALA A 69 21.77 11.46 -2.14
CA ALA A 69 21.86 11.79 -3.57
C ALA A 69 22.16 13.29 -3.75
N ALA A 70 21.42 13.97 -4.63
CA ALA A 70 21.60 15.42 -4.85
C ALA A 70 21.30 16.27 -3.61
N GLY A 71 20.49 15.77 -2.67
CA GLY A 71 20.16 16.44 -1.42
C GLY A 71 21.35 16.71 -0.51
N ARG A 72 22.49 16.01 -0.69
CA ARG A 72 23.73 16.34 0.04
C ARG A 72 24.28 17.72 -0.30
N TRP A 73 24.00 18.24 -1.49
CA TRP A 73 24.39 19.59 -1.91
C TRP A 73 23.30 20.62 -1.63
N VAL A 74 22.04 20.28 -1.88
CA VAL A 74 20.91 21.23 -1.81
C VAL A 74 20.23 21.24 -0.44
N LYS A 75 20.41 20.17 0.37
CA LYS A 75 19.87 20.01 1.73
C LYS A 75 18.35 20.23 1.84
N VAL A 76 17.59 19.73 0.87
CA VAL A 76 16.12 19.87 0.82
C VAL A 76 15.48 19.25 2.06
N TYR A 77 15.89 18.03 2.43
CA TYR A 77 15.43 17.36 3.63
C TYR A 77 16.50 16.42 4.21
N THR A 78 16.30 15.94 5.43
CA THR A 78 17.26 15.12 6.18
C THR A 78 16.70 13.71 6.45
N ILE A 79 17.53 12.80 6.95
CA ILE A 79 17.11 11.47 7.40
C ILE A 79 16.10 11.58 8.56
N SER A 80 16.27 12.58 9.47
CA SER A 80 15.29 12.84 10.53
C SER A 80 13.93 13.26 9.94
N ASP A 81 13.92 14.12 8.92
CA ASP A 81 12.67 14.51 8.22
C ASP A 81 12.00 13.29 7.56
N SER A 82 12.79 12.34 7.05
CA SER A 82 12.27 11.07 6.51
C SER A 82 11.61 10.19 7.57
N ALA A 83 12.14 10.16 8.79
CA ALA A 83 11.52 9.45 9.90
C ALA A 83 10.18 10.08 10.31
N TRP A 84 10.09 11.42 10.32
CA TRP A 84 8.85 12.15 10.52
C TRP A 84 7.81 11.83 9.42
N ALA A 85 8.23 11.86 8.14
CA ALA A 85 7.35 11.51 7.02
C ALA A 85 6.80 10.09 7.17
N ALA A 86 7.62 9.11 7.57
CA ALA A 86 7.19 7.74 7.83
C ALA A 86 6.08 7.64 8.88
N GLY A 87 6.15 8.45 9.95
CA GLY A 87 5.13 8.48 11.00
C GLY A 87 3.77 9.03 10.54
N ILE A 88 3.72 9.77 9.42
CA ILE A 88 2.50 10.39 8.88
C ILE A 88 1.78 9.46 7.89
N ILE A 89 2.47 8.52 7.25
CA ILE A 89 1.95 7.70 6.13
C ILE A 89 0.61 7.03 6.47
N LEU A 90 0.52 6.39 7.65
CA LEU A 90 -0.70 5.69 8.05
C LEU A 90 -1.90 6.66 8.14
N THR A 91 -1.71 7.82 8.75
CA THR A 91 -2.76 8.85 8.86
C THR A 91 -3.11 9.41 7.48
N ALA A 92 -2.11 9.62 6.62
CA ALA A 92 -2.31 10.09 5.26
C ALA A 92 -3.12 9.10 4.39
N THR A 93 -3.09 7.82 4.74
CA THR A 93 -3.86 6.79 4.02
C THR A 93 -5.36 6.85 4.30
N TYR A 94 -5.81 7.37 5.46
CA TYR A 94 -7.23 7.35 5.82
C TYR A 94 -8.14 8.09 4.83
N PRO A 95 -7.85 9.32 4.37
CA PRO A 95 -8.66 10.01 3.36
C PRO A 95 -8.79 9.21 2.05
N LEU A 96 -7.73 8.54 1.62
CA LEU A 96 -7.76 7.68 0.44
C LEU A 96 -8.67 6.48 0.65
N MET A 97 -8.65 5.87 1.84
CA MET A 97 -9.54 4.74 2.15
C MET A 97 -11.02 5.16 2.18
N VAL A 98 -11.34 6.36 2.65
CA VAL A 98 -12.69 6.94 2.49
C VAL A 98 -13.06 7.04 1.02
N ARG A 99 -12.17 7.57 0.19
CA ARG A 99 -12.42 7.69 -1.26
C ARG A 99 -12.60 6.33 -1.93
N TYR A 100 -11.82 5.32 -1.55
CA TYR A 100 -12.03 3.95 -2.01
C TYR A 100 -13.40 3.42 -1.59
N GLY A 101 -13.82 3.61 -0.33
CA GLY A 101 -15.15 3.21 0.12
C GLY A 101 -16.26 3.84 -0.74
N THR A 102 -16.13 5.13 -1.10
CA THR A 102 -17.09 5.80 -1.99
C THR A 102 -17.08 5.29 -3.43
N LEU A 103 -16.00 4.67 -3.89
CA LEU A 103 -15.94 3.96 -5.19
C LEU A 103 -16.53 2.55 -5.10
N VAL A 104 -16.29 1.88 -3.97
CA VAL A 104 -16.79 0.53 -3.70
C VAL A 104 -18.30 0.52 -3.53
N GLY A 105 -18.86 1.49 -2.79
CA GLY A 105 -20.29 1.54 -2.46
C GLY A 105 -21.23 1.36 -3.66
N PRO A 106 -21.14 2.16 -4.72
CA PRO A 106 -21.95 1.99 -5.92
C PRO A 106 -21.74 0.65 -6.64
N ASN A 107 -20.56 0.04 -6.47
CA ASN A 107 -20.20 -1.21 -7.12
C ASN A 107 -20.50 -2.47 -6.27
N VAL A 108 -21.08 -2.33 -5.08
CA VAL A 108 -21.41 -3.45 -4.18
C VAL A 108 -22.19 -4.56 -4.89
N PRO A 109 -23.21 -4.32 -5.74
CA PRO A 109 -23.88 -5.40 -6.45
C PRO A 109 -22.95 -6.24 -7.33
N LYS A 110 -22.03 -5.62 -8.07
CA LYS A 110 -21.01 -6.32 -8.86
C LYS A 110 -19.99 -7.05 -7.99
N LEU A 111 -19.57 -6.42 -6.88
CA LEU A 111 -18.64 -7.03 -5.93
C LEU A 111 -19.24 -8.27 -5.28
N LEU A 112 -20.54 -8.26 -4.96
CA LEU A 112 -21.24 -9.45 -4.44
C LEU A 112 -21.32 -10.56 -5.49
N GLN A 113 -21.56 -10.24 -6.75
CA GLN A 113 -21.51 -11.22 -7.84
C GLN A 113 -20.11 -11.84 -7.99
N ALA A 114 -19.05 -11.04 -7.84
CA ALA A 114 -17.65 -11.50 -7.89
C ALA A 114 -17.09 -11.96 -6.53
N GLY A 115 -17.92 -12.05 -5.49
CA GLY A 115 -17.49 -12.29 -4.11
C GLY A 115 -16.65 -13.55 -3.94
N PHE A 116 -16.98 -14.61 -4.67
CA PHE A 116 -16.18 -15.85 -4.69
C PHE A 116 -14.77 -15.60 -5.24
N ALA A 117 -14.63 -14.86 -6.34
CA ALA A 117 -13.32 -14.50 -6.90
C ALA A 117 -12.53 -13.62 -5.94
N LEU A 118 -13.18 -12.62 -5.30
CA LEU A 118 -12.55 -11.73 -4.32
C LEU A 118 -12.00 -12.48 -3.10
N ILE A 119 -12.70 -13.48 -2.61
CA ILE A 119 -12.28 -14.27 -1.44
C ILE A 119 -11.20 -15.26 -1.83
N LEU A 120 -11.38 -16.00 -2.92
CA LEU A 120 -10.44 -17.05 -3.30
C LEU A 120 -9.11 -16.51 -3.80
N GLN A 121 -9.06 -15.32 -4.42
CA GLN A 121 -7.81 -14.73 -4.84
C GLN A 121 -6.87 -14.42 -3.65
N GLU A 122 -7.40 -14.28 -2.42
CA GLU A 122 -6.60 -14.17 -1.21
C GLU A 122 -5.71 -15.40 -0.98
N ALA A 123 -6.09 -16.57 -1.48
CA ALA A 123 -5.21 -17.74 -1.47
C ALA A 123 -3.96 -17.52 -2.32
N GLY A 124 -4.08 -16.83 -3.47
CA GLY A 124 -2.93 -16.41 -4.29
C GLY A 124 -2.03 -15.44 -3.55
N ASN A 125 -2.64 -14.49 -2.83
CA ASN A 125 -1.92 -13.55 -1.98
C ASN A 125 -1.09 -14.26 -0.90
N ASN A 126 -1.68 -15.19 -0.18
CA ASN A 126 -1.03 -15.83 0.95
C ASN A 126 -0.07 -16.96 0.54
N TRP A 127 -0.34 -17.68 -0.54
CA TRP A 127 0.42 -18.88 -0.93
C TRP A 127 1.31 -18.67 -2.16
N GLY A 128 0.95 -17.73 -3.03
CA GLY A 128 1.70 -17.49 -4.28
C GLY A 128 3.17 -17.17 -4.03
N ALA A 129 3.46 -16.35 -3.03
CA ALA A 129 4.82 -16.04 -2.64
C ALA A 129 5.58 -17.29 -2.17
N ILE A 130 4.93 -18.13 -1.35
CA ILE A 130 5.56 -19.30 -0.77
C ILE A 130 5.79 -20.37 -1.83
N VAL A 131 4.81 -20.60 -2.71
CA VAL A 131 4.89 -21.65 -3.74
C VAL A 131 5.81 -21.26 -4.89
N ILE A 132 5.83 -20.01 -5.30
CA ILE A 132 6.59 -19.54 -6.48
C ILE A 132 7.90 -18.87 -6.06
N ALA A 133 7.84 -17.86 -5.19
CA ALA A 133 9.01 -17.04 -4.90
C ALA A 133 10.01 -17.76 -3.98
N MET A 134 9.53 -18.51 -2.99
CA MET A 134 10.41 -19.17 -2.03
C MET A 134 11.35 -20.22 -2.67
N PRO A 135 10.89 -21.15 -3.55
CA PRO A 135 11.79 -22.03 -4.28
C PRO A 135 12.86 -21.28 -5.07
N ILE A 136 12.46 -20.21 -5.78
CA ILE A 136 13.40 -19.40 -6.57
C ILE A 136 14.42 -18.72 -5.63
N ALA A 137 13.97 -18.17 -4.51
CA ALA A 137 14.84 -17.53 -3.53
C ALA A 137 15.85 -18.52 -2.90
N ILE A 138 15.45 -19.77 -2.66
CA ILE A 138 16.35 -20.85 -2.23
C ILE A 138 17.39 -21.16 -3.32
N LEU A 139 16.99 -21.23 -4.57
CA LEU A 139 17.90 -21.44 -5.71
C LEU A 139 18.88 -20.28 -5.89
N LEU A 140 18.49 -19.04 -5.57
CA LEU A 140 19.37 -17.88 -5.53
C LEU A 140 20.40 -17.95 -4.37
N GLY A 141 20.31 -18.98 -3.51
CA GLY A 141 21.25 -19.22 -2.42
C GLY A 141 20.89 -18.53 -1.12
N LEU A 142 19.66 -18.02 -0.96
CA LEU A 142 19.14 -17.61 0.33
C LEU A 142 18.86 -18.85 1.19
N ARG A 143 19.06 -18.73 2.49
CA ARG A 143 18.81 -19.79 3.46
C ARG A 143 17.52 -19.48 4.22
N ARG A 144 17.53 -19.52 5.54
CA ARG A 144 16.33 -19.24 6.36
C ARG A 144 15.77 -17.82 6.19
N GLU A 145 16.54 -16.90 5.60
CA GLU A 145 16.05 -15.58 5.19
C GLU A 145 14.81 -15.67 4.28
N VAL A 146 14.66 -16.74 3.50
CA VAL A 146 13.50 -16.94 2.61
C VAL A 146 12.18 -17.03 3.37
N ILE A 147 12.19 -17.54 4.62
CA ILE A 147 10.98 -17.63 5.44
C ILE A 147 10.43 -16.23 5.67
N GLY A 148 11.24 -15.32 6.19
CA GLY A 148 10.83 -13.94 6.40
C GLY A 148 10.59 -13.15 5.11
N ALA A 149 11.33 -13.47 4.04
CA ALA A 149 11.23 -12.75 2.77
C ALA A 149 10.01 -13.13 1.93
N CYS A 150 9.55 -14.39 2.00
CA CYS A 150 8.57 -14.92 1.06
C CYS A 150 7.25 -15.40 1.69
N TYR A 151 7.08 -15.34 3.03
CA TYR A 151 5.85 -15.89 3.63
C TYR A 151 4.63 -15.00 3.47
N SER A 152 4.80 -13.73 3.23
CA SER A 152 3.71 -12.77 3.00
C SER A 152 4.24 -11.42 2.53
N VAL A 153 3.38 -10.59 1.93
CA VAL A 153 3.68 -9.21 1.50
C VAL A 153 3.02 -8.13 2.38
N ALA A 154 2.28 -8.52 3.44
CA ALA A 154 1.75 -7.58 4.41
C ALA A 154 2.90 -6.96 5.22
N ARG A 155 3.15 -5.66 5.07
CA ARG A 155 4.40 -5.00 5.48
C ARG A 155 4.63 -4.96 6.99
N GLU A 156 4.00 -4.01 7.68
CA GLU A 156 4.19 -3.78 9.12
C GLU A 156 3.74 -4.97 9.98
N PRO A 157 2.58 -5.60 9.71
CA PRO A 157 2.17 -6.81 10.44
C PRO A 157 3.15 -7.95 10.33
N ASN A 158 3.73 -8.16 9.15
CA ASN A 158 4.71 -9.23 8.94
C ASN A 158 6.02 -8.97 9.66
N LEU A 159 6.50 -7.73 9.62
CA LEU A 159 7.71 -7.33 10.35
C LEU A 159 7.54 -7.59 11.85
N SER A 160 6.38 -7.21 12.42
CA SER A 160 6.07 -7.44 13.82
C SER A 160 5.99 -8.94 14.14
N LEU A 161 5.30 -9.72 13.30
CA LEU A 161 5.13 -11.16 13.51
C LEU A 161 6.48 -11.90 13.51
N ILE A 162 7.36 -11.60 12.57
CA ILE A 162 8.71 -12.21 12.53
C ILE A 162 9.58 -11.71 13.68
N ALA A 163 9.48 -10.42 14.04
CA ALA A 163 10.20 -9.87 15.18
C ALA A 163 9.88 -10.62 16.47
N ASP A 164 8.59 -10.88 16.66
CA ASP A 164 8.09 -11.54 17.86
C ASP A 164 8.47 -13.03 17.93
N ILE A 165 8.40 -13.75 16.81
CA ILE A 165 8.61 -15.21 16.78
C ILE A 165 10.10 -15.55 16.73
N TYR A 166 10.85 -14.91 15.83
CA TYR A 166 12.24 -15.26 15.56
C TYR A 166 13.24 -14.20 16.06
N GLY A 167 12.82 -12.94 16.20
CA GLY A 167 13.67 -11.79 16.44
C GLY A 167 14.21 -11.18 15.15
N LEU A 168 14.38 -9.85 15.13
CA LEU A 168 14.84 -9.12 13.93
C LEU A 168 16.30 -9.42 13.55
N ASP A 169 17.12 -9.84 14.51
CA ASP A 169 18.53 -10.21 14.26
C ASP A 169 18.68 -11.64 13.70
N SER A 170 17.59 -12.41 13.64
CA SER A 170 17.58 -13.76 13.06
C SER A 170 17.72 -13.72 11.54
N PRO A 171 18.04 -14.84 10.88
CA PRO A 171 17.97 -14.94 9.42
C PRO A 171 16.59 -14.57 8.88
N GLU A 172 15.52 -15.04 9.51
CA GLU A 172 14.13 -14.71 9.16
C GLU A 172 13.86 -13.21 9.31
N GLY A 173 14.37 -12.60 10.40
CA GLY A 173 14.32 -11.16 10.62
C GLY A 173 14.99 -10.37 9.50
N ARG A 174 16.19 -10.79 9.09
CA ARG A 174 16.88 -10.14 7.94
C ARG A 174 16.08 -10.29 6.65
N GLY A 175 15.45 -11.44 6.43
CA GLY A 175 14.59 -11.67 5.25
C GLY A 175 13.39 -10.72 5.21
N VAL A 176 12.63 -10.62 6.30
CA VAL A 176 11.44 -9.74 6.36
C VAL A 176 11.82 -8.27 6.29
N ILE A 177 12.90 -7.85 6.97
CA ILE A 177 13.42 -6.47 6.87
C ILE A 177 13.79 -6.16 5.42
N GLY A 178 14.46 -7.09 4.76
CA GLY A 178 14.86 -6.94 3.37
C GLY A 178 13.68 -6.75 2.42
N THR A 179 12.65 -7.56 2.55
CA THR A 179 11.43 -7.44 1.74
C THR A 179 10.67 -6.15 2.09
N TYR A 180 10.61 -5.79 3.37
CA TYR A 180 9.99 -4.54 3.82
C TYR A 180 10.66 -3.32 3.19
N ILE A 181 12.00 -3.22 3.25
CA ILE A 181 12.77 -2.11 2.68
C ILE A 181 12.64 -2.09 1.15
N THR A 182 12.76 -3.24 0.48
CA THR A 182 12.59 -3.33 -0.98
C THR A 182 11.20 -2.88 -1.40
N GLY A 183 10.16 -3.33 -0.68
CA GLY A 183 8.78 -2.90 -0.91
C GLY A 183 8.58 -1.39 -0.68
N THR A 184 9.27 -0.79 0.30
CA THR A 184 9.21 0.66 0.54
C THR A 184 9.87 1.44 -0.59
N VAL A 185 11.05 1.00 -1.03
CA VAL A 185 11.87 1.73 -2.02
C VAL A 185 11.37 1.52 -3.44
N LEU A 186 11.03 0.29 -3.81
CA LEU A 186 10.70 -0.09 -5.19
C LEU A 186 9.23 -0.47 -5.40
N GLY A 187 8.50 -0.89 -4.37
CA GLY A 187 7.20 -1.54 -4.50
C GLY A 187 6.16 -0.69 -5.24
N THR A 188 6.04 0.60 -4.91
CA THR A 188 5.08 1.51 -5.54
C THR A 188 5.36 1.68 -7.03
N ALA A 189 6.63 1.90 -7.41
CA ALA A 189 7.04 2.01 -8.81
C ALA A 189 6.85 0.67 -9.55
N PHE A 190 7.18 -0.45 -8.90
CA PHE A 190 7.02 -1.78 -9.45
C PHE A 190 5.56 -2.13 -9.75
N PHE A 191 4.63 -1.83 -8.83
CA PHE A 191 3.19 -2.03 -9.06
C PHE A 191 2.61 -1.09 -10.12
N SER A 192 3.13 0.14 -10.24
CA SER A 192 2.77 1.04 -11.35
C SER A 192 3.15 0.44 -12.71
N ILE A 193 4.36 -0.13 -12.81
CA ILE A 193 4.82 -0.82 -14.03
C ILE A 193 3.97 -2.06 -14.31
N ILE A 194 3.69 -2.88 -13.29
CA ILE A 194 2.81 -4.05 -13.43
C ILE A 194 1.44 -3.63 -13.95
N GLY A 195 0.81 -2.60 -13.38
CA GLY A 195 -0.48 -2.08 -13.82
C GLY A 195 -0.47 -1.68 -15.30
N SER A 196 0.58 -0.98 -15.74
CA SER A 196 0.74 -0.57 -17.14
C SER A 196 0.96 -1.77 -18.07
N VAL A 197 1.87 -2.68 -17.73
CA VAL A 197 2.25 -3.83 -18.59
C VAL A 197 1.09 -4.81 -18.70
N PHE A 198 0.42 -5.13 -17.58
CA PHE A 198 -0.70 -6.08 -17.62
C PHE A 198 -1.98 -5.49 -18.23
N ALA A 199 -2.11 -4.17 -18.32
CA ALA A 199 -3.16 -3.55 -19.12
C ALA A 199 -3.16 -4.04 -20.58
N LEU A 200 -1.98 -4.38 -21.15
CA LEU A 200 -1.85 -4.93 -22.51
C LEU A 200 -2.47 -6.33 -22.66
N THR A 201 -2.63 -7.05 -21.56
CA THR A 201 -3.22 -8.40 -21.53
C THR A 201 -4.73 -8.37 -21.38
N ALA A 202 -5.31 -7.21 -21.05
CA ALA A 202 -6.74 -7.03 -20.82
C ALA A 202 -7.42 -6.47 -22.10
N PRO A 203 -8.64 -6.90 -22.39
CA PRO A 203 -9.36 -8.04 -21.80
C PRO A 203 -9.05 -9.39 -22.44
N ALA A 204 -8.10 -9.44 -23.40
CA ALA A 204 -7.88 -10.62 -24.24
C ALA A 204 -7.43 -11.87 -23.47
N ILE A 205 -6.53 -11.70 -22.49
CA ILE A 205 -5.98 -12.80 -21.68
C ILE A 205 -6.63 -12.79 -20.30
N PHE A 206 -6.55 -11.65 -19.60
CA PHE A 206 -7.07 -11.48 -18.24
C PHE A 206 -8.22 -10.47 -18.20
N HIS A 207 -9.22 -10.80 -17.44
CA HIS A 207 -10.33 -9.87 -17.17
C HIS A 207 -9.81 -8.65 -16.39
N PRO A 208 -10.20 -7.39 -16.74
CA PRO A 208 -9.75 -6.20 -16.03
C PRO A 208 -9.98 -6.24 -14.51
N LEU A 209 -11.08 -6.88 -14.07
CA LEU A 209 -11.39 -7.03 -12.64
C LEU A 209 -10.48 -8.05 -11.94
N ALA A 210 -10.00 -9.09 -12.64
CA ALA A 210 -9.01 -10.03 -12.08
C ALA A 210 -7.68 -9.32 -11.81
N LEU A 211 -7.23 -8.50 -12.76
CA LEU A 211 -6.04 -7.66 -12.60
C LEU A 211 -6.23 -6.65 -11.44
N ALA A 212 -7.41 -6.03 -11.37
CA ALA A 212 -7.74 -5.08 -10.31
C ALA A 212 -7.70 -5.72 -8.92
N MET A 213 -8.33 -6.89 -8.74
CA MET A 213 -8.31 -7.62 -7.47
C MET A 213 -6.89 -7.97 -7.05
N ALA A 214 -6.06 -8.46 -7.97
CA ALA A 214 -4.68 -8.81 -7.70
C ALA A 214 -3.80 -7.59 -7.39
N LEU A 215 -4.05 -6.43 -7.98
CA LEU A 215 -3.39 -5.18 -7.62
C LEU A 215 -3.81 -4.65 -6.24
N GLY A 216 -4.93 -5.12 -5.69
CA GLY A 216 -5.38 -4.80 -4.33
C GLY A 216 -4.46 -5.32 -3.22
N ILE A 217 -3.53 -6.18 -3.54
CA ILE A 217 -2.59 -6.82 -2.63
C ILE A 217 -1.46 -5.86 -2.25
N GLY A 218 -0.91 -6.04 -1.06
CA GLY A 218 0.21 -5.25 -0.57
C GLY A 218 -0.19 -3.99 0.18
N SER A 219 0.66 -2.97 0.16
CA SER A 219 0.35 -1.70 0.83
C SER A 219 -0.63 -0.86 0.01
N ALA A 220 -1.36 0.02 0.70
CA ALA A 220 -2.26 0.98 0.05
C ALA A 220 -1.57 1.82 -1.04
N SER A 221 -0.28 2.16 -0.86
CA SER A 221 0.49 2.90 -1.88
C SER A 221 0.78 2.06 -3.13
N MET A 222 1.13 0.77 -2.97
CA MET A 222 1.34 -0.15 -4.10
C MET A 222 0.04 -0.38 -4.86
N MET A 223 -1.04 -0.70 -4.14
CA MET A 223 -2.38 -0.86 -4.72
C MET A 223 -2.79 0.39 -5.51
N THR A 224 -2.67 1.56 -4.89
CA THR A 224 -3.03 2.83 -5.53
C THR A 224 -2.25 3.03 -6.83
N ALA A 225 -0.95 2.78 -6.80
CA ALA A 225 -0.10 2.93 -7.98
C ALA A 225 -0.50 1.98 -9.11
N GLY A 226 -0.66 0.69 -8.79
CA GLY A 226 -1.03 -0.33 -9.77
C GLY A 226 -2.45 -0.13 -10.32
N ALA A 227 -3.44 0.06 -9.44
CA ALA A 227 -4.82 0.23 -9.84
C ALA A 227 -5.06 1.54 -10.61
N ALA A 228 -4.39 2.62 -10.24
CA ALA A 228 -4.50 3.88 -10.96
C ALA A 228 -3.90 3.78 -12.37
N THR A 229 -2.71 3.19 -12.53
CA THR A 229 -2.11 3.01 -13.86
C THR A 229 -2.92 2.06 -14.74
N LEU A 230 -3.45 0.96 -14.18
CA LEU A 230 -4.36 0.07 -14.91
C LEU A 230 -5.65 0.80 -15.31
N GLY A 231 -6.25 1.60 -14.41
CA GLY A 231 -7.45 2.36 -14.67
C GLY A 231 -7.26 3.46 -15.72
N GLU A 232 -6.11 4.12 -15.74
CA GLU A 232 -5.78 5.11 -16.77
C GLU A 232 -5.49 4.45 -18.14
N ALA A 233 -4.94 3.24 -18.15
CA ALA A 233 -4.74 2.46 -19.37
C ALA A 233 -6.05 1.86 -19.92
N LEU A 234 -7.04 1.63 -19.05
CA LEU A 234 -8.36 1.06 -19.39
C LEU A 234 -9.48 2.00 -18.88
N PRO A 235 -9.68 3.19 -19.48
CA PRO A 235 -10.58 4.21 -18.95
C PRO A 235 -12.04 3.76 -18.78
N GLN A 236 -12.52 2.87 -19.64
CA GLN A 236 -13.88 2.30 -19.60
C GLN A 236 -14.12 1.42 -18.36
N TRP A 237 -13.04 0.92 -17.71
CA TRP A 237 -13.09 0.08 -16.51
C TRP A 237 -12.60 0.80 -15.26
N LYS A 238 -12.19 2.06 -15.36
CA LYS A 238 -11.45 2.79 -14.32
C LYS A 238 -12.11 2.72 -12.94
N ASP A 239 -13.39 3.07 -12.83
CA ASP A 239 -14.09 3.09 -11.55
C ASP A 239 -14.24 1.70 -10.95
N GLN A 240 -14.47 0.69 -11.79
CA GLN A 240 -14.57 -0.70 -11.36
C GLN A 240 -13.18 -1.23 -10.93
N ILE A 241 -12.12 -0.93 -11.68
CA ILE A 241 -10.75 -1.29 -11.32
C ILE A 241 -10.40 -0.74 -9.95
N LEU A 242 -10.64 0.55 -9.71
CA LEU A 242 -10.37 1.19 -8.43
C LEU A 242 -11.23 0.57 -7.30
N ALA A 243 -12.51 0.29 -7.56
CA ALA A 243 -13.41 -0.33 -6.59
C ALA A 243 -12.99 -1.77 -6.22
N PHE A 244 -12.65 -2.59 -7.21
CA PHE A 244 -12.25 -3.98 -6.98
C PHE A 244 -10.87 -4.09 -6.32
N ALA A 245 -9.91 -3.25 -6.70
CA ALA A 245 -8.62 -3.16 -6.03
C ALA A 245 -8.79 -2.72 -4.56
N ALA A 246 -9.65 -1.73 -4.31
CA ALA A 246 -9.93 -1.25 -2.96
C ALA A 246 -10.62 -2.32 -2.10
N ALA A 247 -11.61 -3.04 -2.66
CA ALA A 247 -12.28 -4.11 -1.95
C ALA A 247 -11.31 -5.25 -1.59
N SER A 248 -10.46 -5.66 -2.53
CA SER A 248 -9.40 -6.64 -2.28
C SER A 248 -8.44 -6.16 -1.18
N ASN A 249 -7.96 -4.92 -1.25
CA ASN A 249 -7.05 -4.38 -0.24
C ASN A 249 -7.69 -4.32 1.16
N LEU A 250 -8.97 -3.99 1.23
CA LEU A 250 -9.71 -3.98 2.50
C LEU A 250 -9.81 -5.39 3.10
N ILE A 251 -10.11 -6.40 2.29
CA ILE A 251 -10.17 -7.80 2.71
C ILE A 251 -8.79 -8.25 3.19
N THR A 252 -7.75 -8.04 2.39
CA THR A 252 -6.35 -8.37 2.74
C THR A 252 -5.92 -7.67 4.03
N GLY A 253 -6.30 -6.39 4.22
CA GLY A 253 -5.98 -5.62 5.42
C GLY A 253 -6.61 -6.18 6.70
N ILE A 254 -7.77 -6.82 6.60
CA ILE A 254 -8.45 -7.47 7.74
C ILE A 254 -7.92 -8.89 7.96
N THR A 255 -7.79 -9.66 6.90
CA THR A 255 -7.48 -11.11 6.98
C THR A 255 -5.99 -11.42 6.93
N GLY A 256 -5.20 -10.55 6.31
CA GLY A 256 -3.81 -10.82 5.93
C GLY A 256 -2.89 -11.20 7.08
N LEU A 257 -3.01 -10.54 8.25
CA LEU A 257 -2.21 -10.91 9.42
C LEU A 257 -2.54 -12.32 9.90
N TYR A 258 -3.83 -12.63 10.05
CA TYR A 258 -4.27 -13.95 10.54
C TYR A 258 -3.93 -15.04 9.54
N ALA A 259 -4.13 -14.80 8.26
CA ALA A 259 -3.76 -15.71 7.19
C ALA A 259 -2.24 -15.94 7.14
N SER A 260 -1.44 -14.89 7.29
CA SER A 260 0.02 -14.99 7.36
C SER A 260 0.50 -15.76 8.58
N TRP A 261 -0.12 -15.54 9.74
CA TRP A 261 0.24 -16.19 11.00
C TRP A 261 -0.19 -17.66 11.04
N LEU A 262 -1.48 -17.94 10.75
CA LEU A 262 -2.06 -19.26 10.92
C LEU A 262 -1.71 -20.23 9.77
N ILE A 263 -1.52 -19.71 8.57
CA ILE A 263 -1.35 -20.51 7.36
C ILE A 263 0.01 -20.23 6.70
N GLY A 264 0.30 -18.95 6.40
CA GLY A 264 1.48 -18.57 5.63
C GLY A 264 2.79 -19.01 6.27
N LEU A 265 2.99 -18.67 7.54
CA LEU A 265 4.24 -18.97 8.21
C LEU A 265 4.46 -20.47 8.47
N PRO A 266 3.47 -21.25 8.96
CA PRO A 266 3.61 -22.71 9.04
C PRO A 266 3.88 -23.38 7.69
N PHE A 267 3.24 -22.89 6.62
CA PHE A 267 3.43 -23.40 5.27
C PHE A 267 4.81 -23.07 4.71
N ALA A 268 5.31 -21.85 4.95
CA ALA A 268 6.67 -21.46 4.59
C ALA A 268 7.73 -22.32 5.31
N GLU A 269 7.55 -22.57 6.62
CA GLU A 269 8.42 -23.49 7.38
C GLU A 269 8.38 -24.91 6.81
N TRP A 270 7.20 -25.39 6.41
CA TRP A 270 7.05 -26.74 5.84
C TRP A 270 7.75 -26.84 4.48
N ILE A 271 7.54 -25.87 3.56
CA ILE A 271 8.25 -25.83 2.27
C ILE A 271 9.76 -25.74 2.48
N TYR A 272 10.22 -24.88 3.41
CA TYR A 272 11.65 -24.78 3.71
C TYR A 272 12.26 -26.09 4.21
N ARG A 273 11.52 -26.88 5.03
CA ARG A 273 11.98 -28.21 5.49
C ARG A 273 12.15 -29.20 4.35
N ILE A 274 11.28 -29.14 3.34
CA ILE A 274 11.35 -30.03 2.17
C ILE A 274 12.48 -29.62 1.23
N MET A 275 12.64 -28.34 0.96
CA MET A 275 13.56 -27.83 -0.06
C MET A 275 14.90 -27.34 0.50
N GLY A 276 14.95 -26.95 1.77
CA GLY A 276 16.13 -26.40 2.43
C GLY A 276 17.14 -27.50 2.81
N LYS A 277 18.40 -27.25 2.55
CA LYS A 277 19.52 -28.14 2.94
C LYS A 277 19.85 -27.95 4.42
N LYS A 278 19.68 -29.02 5.24
CA LYS A 278 20.09 -29.18 6.65
C LYS A 278 19.48 -28.24 7.71
N LYS A 279 19.01 -28.83 8.83
CA LYS A 279 18.67 -28.11 10.06
C LYS A 279 19.85 -27.22 10.49
N GLU A 280 19.65 -25.93 10.57
CA GLU A 280 20.61 -25.04 11.24
C GLU A 280 20.44 -25.23 12.76
N PRO A 281 21.55 -25.50 13.50
CA PRO A 281 21.49 -25.62 14.96
C PRO A 281 21.04 -24.28 15.57
N GLY A 282 20.03 -24.32 16.46
CA GLY A 282 19.54 -23.15 17.19
C GLY A 282 18.39 -22.39 16.53
N ALA A 283 17.82 -22.87 15.40
CA ALA A 283 16.64 -22.26 14.80
C ALA A 283 15.43 -22.37 15.74
N LYS A 284 14.85 -21.21 16.10
CA LYS A 284 13.59 -21.17 16.86
C LYS A 284 12.47 -21.77 16.02
N THR A 285 11.64 -22.60 16.66
CA THR A 285 10.47 -23.21 16.01
C THR A 285 9.26 -22.30 16.23
N PHE A 286 8.40 -22.20 15.21
CA PHE A 286 7.15 -21.47 15.28
C PHE A 286 6.27 -21.92 16.47
N SER A 287 5.73 -20.97 17.22
CA SER A 287 4.78 -21.19 18.32
C SER A 287 3.62 -20.19 18.23
N LEU A 288 2.37 -20.71 18.38
CA LEU A 288 1.13 -19.95 18.17
C LEU A 288 0.76 -18.98 19.32
N THR A 289 1.62 -18.73 20.31
CA THR A 289 1.24 -18.06 21.55
C THR A 289 1.69 -16.61 21.60
N GLN A 290 1.03 -15.70 20.83
CA GLN A 290 1.29 -14.26 21.04
C GLN A 290 0.05 -13.38 21.00
N LYS A 291 -0.02 -12.46 21.98
CA LYS A 291 -1.08 -11.47 22.18
C LYS A 291 -0.69 -10.19 21.45
N GLN A 292 -1.45 -9.80 20.44
CA GLN A 292 -1.22 -8.56 19.70
C GLN A 292 -1.61 -7.35 20.54
N GLU A 293 -0.66 -6.43 20.79
CA GLU A 293 -0.93 -5.17 21.47
C GLU A 293 -1.58 -4.15 20.53
N ARG A 294 -2.59 -3.44 21.05
CA ARG A 294 -3.26 -2.36 20.30
C ARG A 294 -2.34 -1.16 20.17
N PRO A 295 -2.17 -0.58 18.97
CA PRO A 295 -1.43 0.66 18.82
C PRO A 295 -2.15 1.79 19.59
N LYS A 296 -1.41 2.55 20.37
CA LYS A 296 -1.94 3.72 21.10
C LYS A 296 -2.20 4.87 20.14
N ILE A 297 -3.46 5.16 19.84
CA ILE A 297 -3.84 6.28 18.97
C ILE A 297 -3.84 7.58 19.77
N ASN A 298 -2.99 8.53 19.40
CA ASN A 298 -3.05 9.90 19.89
C ASN A 298 -4.05 10.70 19.05
N LEU A 299 -5.25 10.92 19.56
CA LEU A 299 -6.36 11.53 18.84
C LEU A 299 -6.02 12.95 18.34
N GLY A 300 -5.47 13.81 19.23
CA GLY A 300 -5.12 15.19 18.87
C GLY A 300 -4.09 15.24 17.74
N TRP A 301 -3.05 14.41 17.84
CA TRP A 301 -2.02 14.28 16.82
C TRP A 301 -2.59 13.79 15.49
N THR A 302 -3.39 12.74 15.51
CA THR A 302 -4.01 12.16 14.31
C THR A 302 -4.94 13.16 13.62
N CYS A 303 -5.83 13.84 14.37
CA CYS A 303 -6.74 14.85 13.82
C CYS A 303 -5.98 16.04 13.22
N PHE A 304 -4.92 16.52 13.88
CA PHE A 304 -4.07 17.58 13.37
C PHE A 304 -3.47 17.22 12.00
N HIS A 305 -2.89 16.03 11.90
CA HIS A 305 -2.34 15.55 10.62
C HIS A 305 -3.42 15.35 9.56
N LEU A 306 -4.60 14.86 9.91
CA LEU A 306 -5.72 14.72 8.96
C LEU A 306 -6.10 16.06 8.34
N VAL A 307 -6.21 17.12 9.14
CA VAL A 307 -6.51 18.47 8.63
C VAL A 307 -5.44 18.95 7.65
N LEU A 308 -4.16 18.81 8.02
CA LEU A 308 -3.05 19.22 7.15
C LEU A 308 -3.01 18.41 5.83
N ILE A 309 -3.28 17.12 5.89
CA ILE A 309 -3.34 16.25 4.70
C ILE A 309 -4.50 16.66 3.80
N CYS A 310 -5.67 16.98 4.37
CA CYS A 310 -6.82 17.47 3.61
C CYS A 310 -6.50 18.80 2.90
N ILE A 311 -5.81 19.72 3.55
CA ILE A 311 -5.36 20.98 2.94
C ILE A 311 -4.38 20.69 1.80
N LEU A 312 -3.39 19.82 2.02
CA LEU A 312 -2.43 19.39 1.01
C LEU A 312 -3.14 18.82 -0.22
N THR A 313 -4.14 17.97 0.03
CA THR A 313 -4.96 17.35 -1.02
C THR A 313 -5.78 18.37 -1.80
N LEU A 314 -6.40 19.36 -1.13
CA LEU A 314 -7.15 20.41 -1.82
C LEU A 314 -6.26 21.21 -2.75
N ILE A 315 -5.05 21.57 -2.31
CA ILE A 315 -4.07 22.27 -3.14
C ILE A 315 -3.65 21.41 -4.33
N GLY A 316 -3.30 20.13 -4.10
CA GLY A 316 -2.95 19.19 -5.16
C GLY A 316 -4.09 18.99 -6.15
N ASN A 317 -5.32 18.85 -5.67
CA ASN A 317 -6.52 18.73 -6.50
C ASN A 317 -6.74 19.95 -7.40
N TRP A 318 -6.55 21.15 -6.86
CA TRP A 318 -6.63 22.38 -7.63
C TRP A 318 -5.57 22.46 -8.73
N VAL A 319 -4.33 22.09 -8.41
CA VAL A 319 -3.23 22.06 -9.40
C VAL A 319 -3.53 21.04 -10.50
N ALA A 320 -3.99 19.85 -10.12
CA ALA A 320 -4.24 18.72 -11.04
C ALA A 320 -5.45 18.97 -11.96
N THR A 321 -6.57 19.42 -11.38
CA THR A 321 -7.88 19.40 -12.05
C THR A 321 -8.42 20.78 -12.39
N LYS A 322 -7.81 21.83 -11.84
CA LYS A 322 -8.32 23.23 -11.90
C LYS A 322 -9.67 23.40 -11.22
N VAL A 323 -10.16 22.40 -10.48
CA VAL A 323 -11.37 22.53 -9.66
C VAL A 323 -11.07 23.44 -8.48
N ASP A 324 -11.85 24.51 -8.35
CA ASP A 324 -11.69 25.47 -7.26
C ASP A 324 -11.80 24.78 -5.89
N PRO A 325 -10.86 25.04 -4.95
CA PRO A 325 -10.87 24.48 -3.61
C PRO A 325 -12.20 24.62 -2.85
N VAL A 326 -12.89 25.72 -3.02
CA VAL A 326 -14.22 25.96 -2.40
C VAL A 326 -15.25 24.96 -2.94
N THR A 327 -15.22 24.67 -4.24
CA THR A 327 -16.09 23.68 -4.88
C THR A 327 -15.79 22.25 -4.42
N ALA A 328 -14.52 21.91 -4.13
CA ALA A 328 -14.11 20.61 -3.63
C ALA A 328 -14.27 20.47 -2.10
N LEU A 329 -14.42 21.57 -1.38
CA LEU A 329 -14.47 21.60 0.09
C LEU A 329 -15.55 20.71 0.71
N PRO A 330 -16.81 20.67 0.23
CA PRO A 330 -17.84 19.80 0.80
C PRO A 330 -17.44 18.32 0.76
N GLY A 331 -16.87 17.85 -0.37
CA GLY A 331 -16.36 16.50 -0.51
C GLY A 331 -15.19 16.21 0.42
N MET A 332 -14.27 17.16 0.57
CA MET A 332 -13.13 17.03 1.48
C MET A 332 -13.55 17.03 2.95
N LEU A 333 -14.54 17.84 3.33
CA LEU A 333 -15.10 17.84 4.69
C LEU A 333 -15.79 16.51 5.00
N PHE A 334 -16.55 15.94 4.06
CA PHE A 334 -17.11 14.60 4.22
C PHE A 334 -15.98 13.57 4.48
N ILE A 335 -14.93 13.58 3.67
CA ILE A 335 -13.77 12.68 3.85
C ILE A 335 -13.16 12.87 5.24
N LEU A 336 -12.91 14.10 5.67
CA LEU A 336 -12.33 14.41 6.98
C LEU A 336 -13.21 13.91 8.14
N VAL A 337 -14.52 14.15 8.08
CA VAL A 337 -15.48 13.70 9.11
C VAL A 337 -15.47 12.19 9.23
N ILE A 338 -15.52 11.45 8.12
CA ILE A 338 -15.45 9.98 8.15
C ILE A 338 -14.11 9.48 8.72
N CYS A 339 -13.00 10.14 8.39
CA CYS A 339 -11.70 9.81 8.98
C CYS A 339 -11.71 9.98 10.50
N VAL A 340 -12.25 11.09 11.00
CA VAL A 340 -12.33 11.34 12.45
C VAL A 340 -13.23 10.30 13.14
N ILE A 341 -14.38 9.99 12.57
CA ILE A 341 -15.28 8.94 13.09
C ILE A 341 -14.54 7.59 13.14
N GLY A 342 -13.85 7.21 12.08
CA GLY A 342 -13.09 5.96 12.03
C GLY A 342 -11.98 5.90 13.08
N VAL A 343 -11.26 7.00 13.32
CA VAL A 343 -10.25 7.09 14.37
C VAL A 343 -10.87 6.96 15.76
N LEU A 344 -12.02 7.60 16.00
CA LEU A 344 -12.75 7.48 17.26
C LEU A 344 -13.23 6.04 17.50
N LEU A 345 -13.79 5.39 16.49
CA LEU A 345 -14.22 3.99 16.58
C LEU A 345 -13.02 3.06 16.88
N ALA A 346 -11.92 3.22 16.14
CA ALA A 346 -10.71 2.42 16.37
C ALA A 346 -10.13 2.59 17.79
N ARG A 347 -10.33 3.77 18.40
CA ARG A 347 -9.86 4.06 19.77
C ARG A 347 -10.78 3.49 20.84
N TYR A 348 -12.11 3.63 20.68
CA TYR A 348 -13.08 3.37 21.75
C TYR A 348 -13.78 2.01 21.64
N VAL A 349 -13.88 1.43 20.44
CA VAL A 349 -14.50 0.10 20.27
C VAL A 349 -13.59 -0.98 20.88
N PRO A 350 -14.11 -1.88 21.74
CA PRO A 350 -13.28 -2.87 22.46
C PRO A 350 -12.70 -3.95 21.53
N ILE A 351 -13.26 -4.14 20.32
CA ILE A 351 -12.75 -5.10 19.32
C ILE A 351 -11.69 -4.40 18.46
N TYR A 352 -10.53 -5.04 18.27
CA TYR A 352 -9.50 -4.49 17.40
C TYR A 352 -9.88 -4.64 15.93
N ILE A 353 -10.24 -3.51 15.32
CA ILE A 353 -10.42 -3.36 13.87
C ILE A 353 -9.53 -2.17 13.46
N PRO A 354 -8.67 -2.32 12.43
CA PRO A 354 -7.82 -1.23 11.95
C PRO A 354 -8.65 0.00 11.52
N THR A 355 -8.15 1.20 11.78
CA THR A 355 -8.84 2.46 11.41
C THR A 355 -9.22 2.50 9.92
N ILE A 356 -8.34 2.00 9.05
CA ILE A 356 -8.58 1.93 7.60
C ILE A 356 -9.84 1.12 7.24
N ALA A 357 -10.13 0.06 8.01
CA ALA A 357 -11.33 -0.75 7.80
C ALA A 357 -12.60 0.02 8.22
N TYR A 358 -12.57 0.73 9.35
CA TYR A 358 -13.69 1.58 9.77
C TYR A 358 -14.02 2.65 8.72
N VAL A 359 -13.01 3.45 8.30
CA VAL A 359 -13.25 4.55 7.36
C VAL A 359 -13.71 4.04 5.99
N GLY A 360 -13.13 2.94 5.51
CA GLY A 360 -13.52 2.30 4.25
C GLY A 360 -14.95 1.77 4.31
N THR A 361 -15.31 1.04 5.39
CA THR A 361 -16.64 0.44 5.53
C THR A 361 -17.72 1.50 5.71
N ILE A 362 -17.50 2.53 6.54
CA ILE A 362 -18.49 3.60 6.76
C ILE A 362 -18.77 4.31 5.44
N SER A 363 -17.74 4.73 4.71
CA SER A 363 -17.89 5.42 3.44
C SER A 363 -18.51 4.54 2.36
N LEU A 364 -18.21 3.24 2.35
CA LEU A 364 -18.86 2.24 1.48
C LEU A 364 -20.35 2.19 1.77
N VAL A 365 -20.76 1.97 3.02
CA VAL A 365 -22.16 1.84 3.42
C VAL A 365 -22.95 3.10 3.06
N LEU A 366 -22.41 4.29 3.37
CA LEU A 366 -23.09 5.55 3.09
C LEU A 366 -23.27 5.83 1.59
N THR A 367 -22.52 5.15 0.72
CA THR A 367 -22.59 5.36 -0.74
C THR A 367 -23.17 4.15 -1.50
N MET A 368 -23.68 3.13 -0.78
CA MET A 368 -24.39 2.01 -1.39
C MET A 368 -25.68 2.48 -2.10
N PRO A 369 -26.11 1.75 -3.15
CA PRO A 369 -27.40 1.99 -3.78
C PRO A 369 -28.55 1.88 -2.75
N GLY A 370 -29.43 2.87 -2.74
CA GLY A 370 -30.57 2.94 -1.82
C GLY A 370 -30.32 3.63 -0.48
N MET A 371 -29.06 4.00 -0.18
CA MET A 371 -28.77 4.79 1.03
C MET A 371 -29.17 6.25 0.86
N PRO A 372 -29.75 6.88 1.92
CA PRO A 372 -30.06 8.31 1.90
C PRO A 372 -28.82 9.16 1.58
N TYR A 373 -29.00 10.21 0.78
CA TYR A 373 -27.95 11.14 0.38
C TYR A 373 -26.74 10.53 -0.36
N SER A 374 -26.82 9.26 -0.77
CA SER A 374 -25.72 8.60 -1.48
C SER A 374 -25.27 9.36 -2.74
N LYS A 375 -26.23 9.87 -3.53
CA LYS A 375 -25.97 10.62 -4.76
C LYS A 375 -25.28 11.95 -4.48
N GLU A 376 -25.72 12.66 -3.45
CA GLU A 376 -25.15 13.95 -3.02
C GLU A 376 -23.74 13.76 -2.49
N ILE A 377 -23.50 12.73 -1.68
CA ILE A 377 -22.17 12.37 -1.19
C ILE A 377 -21.23 12.06 -2.36
N LEU A 378 -21.67 11.23 -3.31
CA LEU A 378 -20.87 10.86 -4.47
C LEU A 378 -20.58 12.08 -5.35
N ALA A 379 -21.55 12.99 -5.54
CA ALA A 379 -21.36 14.23 -6.30
C ALA A 379 -20.34 15.17 -5.63
N ALA A 380 -20.41 15.31 -4.29
CA ALA A 380 -19.49 16.14 -3.52
C ALA A 380 -18.07 15.57 -3.52
N VAL A 381 -17.93 14.27 -3.16
CA VAL A 381 -16.63 13.58 -3.12
C VAL A 381 -16.03 13.43 -4.51
N GLY A 382 -16.85 13.36 -5.56
CA GLY A 382 -16.40 13.32 -6.96
C GLY A 382 -15.61 14.54 -7.41
N LYS A 383 -15.76 15.70 -6.74
CA LYS A 383 -14.98 16.92 -6.98
C LYS A 383 -13.54 16.81 -6.48
N VAL A 384 -13.26 15.84 -5.60
CA VAL A 384 -11.90 15.51 -5.15
C VAL A 384 -11.38 14.38 -6.03
N ASN A 385 -10.44 14.70 -6.91
CA ASN A 385 -9.87 13.72 -7.83
C ASN A 385 -9.13 12.63 -7.06
N PHE A 386 -9.31 11.38 -7.48
CA PHE A 386 -8.70 10.22 -6.84
C PHE A 386 -7.15 10.29 -6.84
N LEU A 387 -6.54 10.64 -7.97
CA LEU A 387 -5.08 10.72 -8.08
C LEU A 387 -4.52 11.84 -7.20
N ALA A 388 -5.16 13.03 -7.22
CA ALA A 388 -4.77 14.15 -6.39
C ALA A 388 -4.87 13.85 -4.88
N LEU A 389 -5.77 12.93 -4.48
CA LEU A 389 -5.85 12.43 -3.11
C LEU A 389 -4.72 11.44 -2.79
N ALA A 390 -4.29 10.65 -3.78
CA ALA A 390 -3.21 9.68 -3.63
C ALA A 390 -1.82 10.34 -3.57
N THR A 391 -1.62 11.45 -4.28
CA THR A 391 -0.31 12.11 -4.41
C THR A 391 0.32 12.52 -3.08
N PRO A 392 -0.38 13.12 -2.09
CA PRO A 392 0.18 13.41 -0.77
C PRO A 392 0.68 12.18 -0.02
N ILE A 393 -0.07 11.06 -0.09
CA ILE A 393 0.32 9.80 0.57
C ILE A 393 1.62 9.28 -0.01
N ILE A 394 1.69 9.27 -1.34
CA ILE A 394 2.90 8.80 -2.03
C ILE A 394 4.07 9.78 -1.81
N ALA A 395 3.82 11.09 -1.67
CA ALA A 395 4.85 12.05 -1.31
C ALA A 395 5.47 11.76 0.07
N PHE A 396 4.65 11.51 1.10
CA PHE A 396 5.17 11.12 2.42
C PHE A 396 5.90 9.76 2.36
N THR A 397 5.34 8.79 1.63
CA THR A 397 5.99 7.49 1.40
C THR A 397 7.35 7.67 0.74
N SER A 398 7.43 8.50 -0.29
CA SER A 398 8.66 8.79 -1.04
C SER A 398 9.71 9.48 -0.17
N LEU A 399 9.31 10.47 0.64
CA LEU A 399 10.20 11.13 1.60
C LEU A 399 10.74 10.12 2.62
N SER A 400 9.94 9.14 3.03
CA SER A 400 10.35 8.13 4.00
C SER A 400 11.42 7.17 3.47
N ILE A 401 11.57 7.05 2.14
CA ILE A 401 12.56 6.16 1.50
C ILE A 401 13.98 6.48 1.96
N ALA A 402 14.32 7.75 2.15
CA ALA A 402 15.69 8.15 2.46
C ALA A 402 16.21 7.56 3.78
N LYS A 403 15.36 7.32 4.79
CA LYS A 403 15.79 6.67 6.04
C LYS A 403 16.25 5.22 5.82
N ASP A 404 15.70 4.55 4.81
CA ASP A 404 15.95 3.15 4.51
C ASP A 404 16.96 2.95 3.35
N LEU A 405 17.31 4.04 2.63
CA LEU A 405 18.11 3.96 1.41
C LEU A 405 19.53 3.41 1.65
N ASP A 406 20.16 3.75 2.77
CA ASP A 406 21.49 3.23 3.12
C ASP A 406 21.42 1.75 3.51
N ALA A 407 20.35 1.33 4.20
CA ALA A 407 20.09 -0.07 4.50
C ALA A 407 19.81 -0.86 3.21
N PHE A 408 19.01 -0.28 2.29
CA PHE A 408 18.75 -0.85 0.98
C PHE A 408 20.03 -1.05 0.16
N ARG A 409 20.92 -0.07 0.11
CA ARG A 409 22.21 -0.18 -0.60
C ARG A 409 23.13 -1.25 -0.03
N LYS A 410 23.07 -1.48 1.29
CA LYS A 410 23.86 -2.53 1.98
C LYS A 410 23.22 -3.90 1.87
N GLN A 411 21.94 -3.97 1.46
CA GLN A 411 21.21 -5.20 1.30
C GLN A 411 21.77 -5.98 0.12
N GLY A 412 21.97 -7.27 0.32
CA GLY A 412 22.43 -8.15 -0.77
C GLY A 412 21.41 -8.19 -1.92
N TRP A 413 21.88 -8.11 -3.16
CA TRP A 413 21.03 -8.14 -4.35
C TRP A 413 20.05 -9.34 -4.39
N ARG A 414 20.45 -10.46 -3.79
CA ARG A 414 19.61 -11.68 -3.70
C ARG A 414 18.30 -11.44 -2.95
N ILE A 415 18.35 -10.68 -1.87
CA ILE A 415 17.14 -10.36 -1.07
C ILE A 415 16.26 -9.38 -1.86
N VAL A 416 16.85 -8.41 -2.54
CA VAL A 416 16.09 -7.47 -3.40
C VAL A 416 15.36 -8.22 -4.52
N VAL A 417 16.06 -9.11 -5.21
CA VAL A 417 15.46 -9.94 -6.28
C VAL A 417 14.40 -10.87 -5.71
N ALA A 418 14.67 -11.53 -4.59
CA ALA A 418 13.67 -12.37 -3.92
C ALA A 418 12.40 -11.58 -3.54
N ALA A 419 12.56 -10.36 -3.01
CA ALA A 419 11.44 -9.49 -2.68
C ALA A 419 10.61 -9.09 -3.91
N LEU A 420 11.25 -8.71 -5.02
CA LEU A 420 10.56 -8.39 -6.26
C LEU A 420 9.84 -9.60 -6.86
N ILE A 421 10.47 -10.78 -6.82
CA ILE A 421 9.83 -12.04 -7.24
C ILE A 421 8.65 -12.36 -6.33
N THR A 422 8.76 -12.12 -5.02
CA THR A 422 7.67 -12.30 -4.06
C THR A 422 6.48 -11.41 -4.41
N LEU A 423 6.71 -10.11 -4.65
CA LEU A 423 5.66 -9.17 -5.05
C LEU A 423 4.99 -9.59 -6.37
N PHE A 424 5.79 -10.01 -7.36
CA PHE A 424 5.26 -10.50 -8.63
C PHE A 424 4.48 -11.81 -8.48
N ALA A 425 5.02 -12.78 -7.74
CA ALA A 425 4.39 -14.08 -7.53
C ALA A 425 3.02 -13.98 -6.85
N VAL A 426 2.91 -13.11 -5.86
CA VAL A 426 1.65 -12.83 -5.17
C VAL A 426 0.64 -12.22 -6.14
N PHE A 427 1.02 -11.17 -6.86
CA PHE A 427 0.16 -10.55 -7.86
C PHE A 427 -0.28 -11.58 -8.92
N PHE A 428 0.65 -12.30 -9.52
CA PHE A 428 0.36 -13.22 -10.61
C PHE A 428 -0.51 -14.40 -10.18
N SER A 429 -0.27 -14.96 -8.99
CA SER A 429 -1.10 -16.04 -8.43
C SER A 429 -2.52 -15.57 -8.17
N ALA A 430 -2.69 -14.37 -7.63
CA ALA A 430 -3.99 -13.78 -7.40
C ALA A 430 -4.73 -13.49 -8.71
N VAL A 431 -4.02 -13.00 -9.75
CA VAL A 431 -4.61 -12.82 -11.10
C VAL A 431 -5.15 -14.14 -11.64
N ILE A 432 -4.36 -15.22 -11.59
CA ILE A 432 -4.78 -16.52 -12.12
C ILE A 432 -6.02 -17.02 -11.39
N ILE A 433 -6.02 -16.99 -10.06
CA ILE A 433 -7.17 -17.46 -9.26
C ILE A 433 -8.39 -16.60 -9.53
N ALA A 434 -8.25 -15.28 -9.52
CA ALA A 434 -9.35 -14.37 -9.81
C ALA A 434 -9.92 -14.58 -11.22
N GLU A 435 -9.06 -14.74 -12.22
CA GLU A 435 -9.47 -15.00 -13.62
C GLU A 435 -10.26 -16.30 -13.73
N VAL A 436 -9.75 -17.40 -13.15
CA VAL A 436 -10.44 -18.69 -13.16
C VAL A 436 -11.81 -18.58 -12.48
N CYS A 437 -11.89 -17.92 -11.33
CA CYS A 437 -13.13 -17.74 -10.60
C CYS A 437 -14.13 -16.87 -11.37
N LEU A 438 -13.70 -15.76 -11.98
CA LEU A 438 -14.57 -14.90 -12.80
C LEU A 438 -15.11 -15.64 -14.04
N ARG A 439 -14.29 -16.49 -14.68
CA ARG A 439 -14.74 -17.33 -15.79
C ARG A 439 -15.81 -18.33 -15.35
N ILE A 440 -15.60 -19.00 -14.22
CA ILE A 440 -16.58 -19.94 -13.64
C ILE A 440 -17.89 -19.23 -13.31
N GLN A 441 -17.81 -17.99 -12.82
CA GLN A 441 -18.98 -17.16 -12.50
C GLN A 441 -19.64 -16.52 -13.72
N GLY A 442 -19.11 -16.70 -14.95
CA GLY A 442 -19.70 -16.20 -16.18
C GLY A 442 -19.59 -14.68 -16.37
N PHE A 443 -18.56 -14.03 -15.79
CA PHE A 443 -18.34 -12.60 -16.02
C PHE A 443 -17.98 -12.35 -17.49
N PRO A 444 -18.70 -11.43 -18.17
CA PRO A 444 -18.39 -11.05 -19.54
C PRO A 444 -17.08 -10.27 -19.60
N ARG A 445 -16.25 -10.55 -20.61
CA ARG A 445 -14.98 -9.85 -20.89
C ARG A 445 -15.19 -8.47 -21.48
#